data_80304cdedaacb95903c98ac4f10902f6
#
_entry.id   80304cdedaacb95903c98ac4f10902f6
#
_cell.length_a   1.000
_cell.length_b   1.000
_cell.length_c   1.000
_cell.angle_alpha   90.00
_cell.angle_beta   90.00
_cell.angle_gamma   90.00
#
_symmetry.space_group_name_H-M   'P 1'
#
loop_
_entity.id
_entity.type
_entity.pdbx_description
1 polymer ?
#
loop_
_entity_poly.entity_id
_entity_poly.type
_entity_poly.pdbx_seq_one_letter_code
_entity_poly.pdbx_strand_id
1 'polypeptide(L)'
;MNGLWLGSEKLEDTDSIESVINQGTLSIGFIGLAECLIALVGKHHGESEEAQELGLRIIAHMAEKINGFAETYQHNFTFLATPAEGLAGKFTKRDKKTFGIIPGITDKDYYTNSSHIPVYYKCTPEHKAKIEGPYHKYENAGHIFYVEIDGDATHNPEAIMQIVDLMDKYDIGYGSVNHNRNRCLDCGYENAEKDLHECPNCHGHHIDTLQRITGYLVGTTNRWNSGKLAELKDRVIHE
;
A
#
# COMPACT_ATOMS: atom_id res chain seq x y z
N MET A 1 -20.22 31.22 5.68
CA MET A 1 -19.25 30.08 5.46
C MET A 1 -17.91 30.43 6.10
N ASN A 2 -17.15 29.43 6.60
CA ASN A 2 -15.90 29.71 7.33
C ASN A 2 -14.67 29.89 6.41
N GLY A 3 -14.84 30.04 5.09
CA GLY A 3 -13.75 30.22 4.13
C GLY A 3 -12.71 29.08 4.06
N LEU A 4 -13.10 27.84 4.44
CA LEU A 4 -12.19 26.70 4.57
C LEU A 4 -11.90 25.96 3.25
N TRP A 5 -12.71 26.20 2.21
CA TRP A 5 -12.56 25.56 0.90
C TRP A 5 -12.00 26.53 -0.12
N LEU A 6 -11.15 26.02 -0.99
CA LEU A 6 -10.60 26.80 -2.09
C LEU A 6 -11.75 27.39 -2.96
N GLY A 7 -11.77 28.70 -3.14
CA GLY A 7 -12.81 29.41 -3.90
C GLY A 7 -14.03 29.79 -3.06
N SER A 8 -14.12 29.35 -1.80
CA SER A 8 -15.26 29.73 -0.92
C SER A 8 -15.27 31.22 -0.55
N GLU A 9 -14.12 31.88 -0.65
CA GLU A 9 -13.99 33.34 -0.46
C GLU A 9 -14.73 34.17 -1.53
N LYS A 10 -15.12 33.55 -2.64
CA LYS A 10 -15.86 34.17 -3.75
C LYS A 10 -17.37 33.99 -3.63
N LEU A 11 -17.82 33.25 -2.62
CA LEU A 11 -19.24 32.94 -2.40
C LEU A 11 -19.85 33.89 -1.36
N GLU A 12 -21.02 34.37 -1.68
CA GLU A 12 -21.90 35.08 -0.74
C GLU A 12 -22.88 34.10 -0.07
N ASP A 13 -23.57 34.54 1.01
CA ASP A 13 -24.45 33.66 1.80
C ASP A 13 -25.66 33.10 1.01
N THR A 14 -25.99 33.70 -0.13
CA THR A 14 -27.05 33.25 -1.03
C THR A 14 -26.60 32.39 -2.17
N ASP A 15 -25.26 32.22 -2.37
CA ASP A 15 -24.73 31.48 -3.48
C ASP A 15 -24.80 29.98 -3.23
N SER A 16 -24.89 29.21 -4.34
CA SER A 16 -24.72 27.77 -4.31
C SER A 16 -23.27 27.40 -4.04
N ILE A 17 -23.04 26.39 -3.20
CA ILE A 17 -21.71 25.80 -2.97
C ILE A 17 -21.25 24.90 -4.10
N GLU A 18 -22.05 24.69 -5.12
CA GLU A 18 -21.80 23.74 -6.22
C GLU A 18 -20.48 24.02 -6.93
N SER A 19 -20.18 25.29 -7.21
CA SER A 19 -18.92 25.68 -7.87
C SER A 19 -17.67 25.31 -7.05
N VAL A 20 -17.78 25.24 -5.73
CA VAL A 20 -16.68 24.83 -4.83
C VAL A 20 -16.61 23.30 -4.76
N ILE A 21 -17.75 22.62 -4.64
CA ILE A 21 -17.82 21.16 -4.57
C ILE A 21 -17.33 20.52 -5.89
N ASN A 22 -17.68 21.13 -7.03
CA ASN A 22 -17.29 20.64 -8.35
C ASN A 22 -15.77 20.67 -8.61
N GLN A 23 -15.00 21.37 -7.77
CA GLN A 23 -13.54 21.33 -7.81
C GLN A 23 -12.97 20.12 -7.03
N GLY A 24 -13.80 19.41 -6.27
CA GLY A 24 -13.41 18.23 -5.53
C GLY A 24 -13.16 17.03 -6.42
N THR A 25 -12.37 16.07 -5.91
CA THR A 25 -12.13 14.78 -6.56
C THR A 25 -12.80 13.67 -5.76
N LEU A 26 -13.56 12.83 -6.45
CA LEU A 26 -14.16 11.61 -5.90
C LEU A 26 -13.25 10.43 -6.21
N SER A 27 -12.48 9.99 -5.22
CA SER A 27 -11.56 8.86 -5.36
C SER A 27 -12.22 7.56 -4.94
N ILE A 28 -12.19 6.57 -5.82
CA ILE A 28 -12.62 5.21 -5.53
C ILE A 28 -11.37 4.36 -5.37
N GLY A 29 -11.21 3.74 -4.21
CA GLY A 29 -10.08 2.87 -3.91
C GLY A 29 -10.52 1.46 -3.59
N PHE A 30 -9.58 0.53 -3.61
CA PHE A 30 -9.82 -0.87 -3.29
C PHE A 30 -8.69 -1.45 -2.43
N ILE A 31 -8.99 -2.55 -1.75
CA ILE A 31 -8.05 -3.40 -1.02
C ILE A 31 -8.47 -4.86 -1.19
N GLY A 32 -7.56 -5.79 -0.94
CA GLY A 32 -7.91 -7.21 -0.88
C GLY A 32 -8.11 -7.88 -2.24
N LEU A 33 -7.44 -7.41 -3.30
CA LEU A 33 -7.51 -8.09 -4.60
C LEU A 33 -7.00 -9.53 -4.50
N ALA A 34 -5.92 -9.76 -3.75
CA ALA A 34 -5.37 -11.10 -3.56
C ALA A 34 -6.38 -12.05 -2.92
N GLU A 35 -7.01 -11.63 -1.82
CA GLU A 35 -8.03 -12.42 -1.11
C GLU A 35 -9.30 -12.60 -1.96
N CYS A 36 -9.68 -11.61 -2.75
CA CYS A 36 -10.79 -11.73 -3.71
C CYS A 36 -10.50 -12.82 -4.74
N LEU A 37 -9.29 -12.86 -5.31
CA LEU A 37 -8.89 -13.87 -6.29
C LEU A 37 -8.82 -15.26 -5.66
N ILE A 38 -8.32 -15.40 -4.43
CA ILE A 38 -8.35 -16.67 -3.70
C ILE A 38 -9.80 -17.15 -3.54
N ALA A 39 -10.72 -16.25 -3.19
CA ALA A 39 -12.14 -16.61 -3.08
C ALA A 39 -12.77 -17.07 -4.40
N LEU A 40 -12.36 -16.49 -5.53
CA LEU A 40 -12.95 -16.77 -6.84
C LEU A 40 -12.32 -17.96 -7.55
N VAL A 41 -10.99 -18.11 -7.49
CA VAL A 41 -10.24 -19.12 -8.27
C VAL A 41 -9.26 -19.94 -7.43
N GLY A 42 -9.23 -19.76 -6.11
CA GLY A 42 -8.43 -20.56 -5.18
C GLY A 42 -6.96 -20.14 -5.06
N LYS A 43 -6.51 -19.13 -5.80
CA LYS A 43 -5.13 -18.62 -5.81
C LYS A 43 -5.11 -17.11 -6.00
N HIS A 44 -4.09 -16.45 -5.45
CA HIS A 44 -3.89 -15.03 -5.75
C HIS A 44 -3.04 -14.81 -7.03
N HIS A 45 -3.03 -13.59 -7.51
CA HIS A 45 -2.40 -13.21 -8.79
C HIS A 45 -0.86 -13.43 -8.84
N GLY A 46 -0.17 -13.51 -7.71
CA GLY A 46 1.25 -13.86 -7.67
C GLY A 46 1.54 -15.36 -7.88
N GLU A 47 0.52 -16.23 -7.76
CA GLU A 47 0.67 -17.69 -7.83
C GLU A 47 0.24 -18.30 -9.16
N SER A 48 -0.61 -17.60 -9.94
CA SER A 48 -1.28 -18.19 -11.10
C SER A 48 -1.55 -17.15 -12.18
N GLU A 49 -1.27 -17.50 -13.41
CA GLU A 49 -1.59 -16.67 -14.59
C GLU A 49 -3.10 -16.44 -14.72
N GLU A 50 -3.92 -17.46 -14.46
CA GLU A 50 -5.39 -17.35 -14.46
C GLU A 50 -5.87 -16.30 -13.46
N ALA A 51 -5.32 -16.32 -12.24
CA ALA A 51 -5.65 -15.34 -11.22
C ALA A 51 -5.15 -13.93 -11.61
N GLN A 52 -3.97 -13.82 -12.22
CA GLN A 52 -3.45 -12.55 -12.73
C GLN A 52 -4.34 -11.96 -13.83
N GLU A 53 -4.73 -12.77 -14.81
CA GLU A 53 -5.62 -12.34 -15.89
C GLU A 53 -7.00 -11.91 -15.35
N LEU A 54 -7.56 -12.66 -14.41
CA LEU A 54 -8.81 -12.30 -13.76
C LEU A 54 -8.67 -10.99 -12.97
N GLY A 55 -7.59 -10.83 -12.21
CA GLY A 55 -7.29 -9.60 -11.46
C GLY A 55 -7.20 -8.38 -12.37
N LEU A 56 -6.48 -8.49 -13.48
CA LEU A 56 -6.38 -7.41 -14.47
C LEU A 56 -7.74 -7.06 -15.09
N ARG A 57 -8.58 -8.05 -15.39
CA ARG A 57 -9.94 -7.81 -15.90
C ARG A 57 -10.82 -7.09 -14.88
N ILE A 58 -10.73 -7.47 -13.59
CA ILE A 58 -11.49 -6.81 -12.52
C ILE A 58 -11.08 -5.35 -12.40
N ILE A 59 -9.78 -5.07 -12.32
CA ILE A 59 -9.27 -3.71 -12.14
C ILE A 59 -9.52 -2.86 -13.38
N ALA A 60 -9.33 -3.39 -14.59
CA ALA A 60 -9.67 -2.71 -15.83
C ALA A 60 -11.16 -2.34 -15.91
N HIS A 61 -12.05 -3.25 -15.50
CA HIS A 61 -13.49 -2.98 -15.46
C HIS A 61 -13.85 -1.90 -14.44
N MET A 62 -13.23 -1.90 -13.26
CA MET A 62 -13.42 -0.85 -12.26
C MET A 62 -12.98 0.51 -12.82
N ALA A 63 -11.81 0.58 -13.46
CA ALA A 63 -11.30 1.81 -14.07
C ALA A 63 -12.24 2.33 -15.18
N GLU A 64 -12.75 1.45 -16.03
CA GLU A 64 -13.74 1.79 -17.07
C GLU A 64 -15.01 2.40 -16.46
N LYS A 65 -15.55 1.78 -15.40
CA LYS A 65 -16.73 2.30 -14.71
C LYS A 65 -16.51 3.67 -14.09
N ILE A 66 -15.34 3.88 -13.48
CA ILE A 66 -14.96 5.15 -12.85
C ILE A 66 -14.86 6.26 -13.90
N ASN A 67 -14.24 5.97 -15.06
CA ASN A 67 -14.20 6.89 -16.19
C ASN A 67 -15.60 7.22 -16.71
N GLY A 68 -16.48 6.23 -16.82
CA GLY A 68 -17.88 6.44 -17.19
C GLY A 68 -18.66 7.31 -16.19
N PHE A 69 -18.32 7.23 -14.90
CA PHE A 69 -18.90 8.12 -13.89
C PHE A 69 -18.42 9.57 -14.09
N ALA A 70 -17.15 9.77 -14.39
CA ALA A 70 -16.63 11.11 -14.68
C ALA A 70 -17.36 11.77 -15.87
N GLU A 71 -17.63 11.00 -16.92
CA GLU A 71 -18.39 11.46 -18.09
C GLU A 71 -19.87 11.72 -17.76
N THR A 72 -20.49 10.81 -17.00
CA THR A 72 -21.94 10.87 -16.69
C THR A 72 -22.26 12.00 -15.74
N TYR A 73 -21.47 12.18 -14.69
CA TYR A 73 -21.75 13.13 -13.61
C TYR A 73 -20.99 14.45 -13.77
N GLN A 74 -20.11 14.58 -14.77
CA GLN A 74 -19.29 15.77 -15.02
C GLN A 74 -18.49 16.23 -13.79
N HIS A 75 -18.01 15.25 -12.99
CA HIS A 75 -17.16 15.44 -11.84
C HIS A 75 -15.82 14.75 -12.02
N ASN A 76 -14.82 15.17 -11.27
CA ASN A 76 -13.52 14.53 -11.29
C ASN A 76 -13.56 13.24 -10.45
N PHE A 77 -13.51 12.09 -11.13
CA PHE A 77 -13.39 10.76 -10.52
C PHE A 77 -12.00 10.20 -10.75
N THR A 78 -11.47 9.54 -9.74
CA THR A 78 -10.16 8.89 -9.83
C THR A 78 -10.17 7.50 -9.21
N PHE A 79 -9.24 6.67 -9.64
CA PHE A 79 -9.07 5.31 -9.17
C PHE A 79 -7.75 5.18 -8.41
N LEU A 80 -7.82 4.73 -7.16
CA LEU A 80 -6.70 4.71 -6.22
C LEU A 80 -6.35 3.29 -5.79
N ALA A 81 -5.09 2.90 -5.97
CA ALA A 81 -4.53 1.78 -5.21
C ALA A 81 -4.41 2.20 -3.74
N THR A 82 -5.44 1.91 -2.96
CA THR A 82 -5.59 2.46 -1.60
C THR A 82 -4.43 2.04 -0.70
N PRO A 83 -3.64 2.97 -0.16
CA PRO A 83 -2.64 2.66 0.87
C PRO A 83 -3.33 2.48 2.22
N ALA A 84 -4.09 1.38 2.35
CA ALA A 84 -4.97 1.15 3.48
C ALA A 84 -4.19 0.83 4.76
N GLU A 85 -4.26 1.70 5.73
CA GLU A 85 -3.67 1.51 7.05
C GLU A 85 -4.70 0.95 8.03
N GLY A 86 -5.74 1.72 8.34
CA GLY A 86 -6.79 1.30 9.26
C GLY A 86 -7.82 0.37 8.63
N LEU A 87 -8.13 0.55 7.34
CA LEU A 87 -9.19 -0.21 6.66
C LEU A 87 -8.83 -1.69 6.48
N ALA A 88 -7.56 -2.01 6.20
CA ALA A 88 -7.12 -3.39 6.00
C ALA A 88 -7.51 -4.29 7.18
N GLY A 89 -7.16 -3.90 8.41
CA GLY A 89 -7.53 -4.65 9.62
C GLY A 89 -8.99 -4.51 10.01
N LYS A 90 -9.62 -3.35 9.75
CA LYS A 90 -11.03 -3.11 10.10
C LYS A 90 -11.97 -3.99 9.28
N PHE A 91 -11.71 -4.13 7.98
CA PHE A 91 -12.54 -4.95 7.10
C PHE A 91 -12.38 -6.44 7.42
N THR A 92 -11.16 -6.92 7.58
CA THR A 92 -10.91 -8.31 7.97
C THR A 92 -11.61 -8.67 9.27
N LYS A 93 -11.54 -7.80 10.28
CA LYS A 93 -12.23 -8.02 11.57
C LYS A 93 -13.74 -8.12 11.41
N ARG A 94 -14.32 -7.27 10.54
CA ARG A 94 -15.76 -7.30 10.23
C ARG A 94 -16.14 -8.60 9.52
N ASP A 95 -15.35 -8.99 8.52
CA ASP A 95 -15.65 -10.15 7.70
C ASP A 95 -15.45 -11.46 8.46
N LYS A 96 -14.43 -11.56 9.33
CA LYS A 96 -14.31 -12.66 10.29
C LYS A 96 -15.56 -12.82 11.16
N LYS A 97 -16.16 -11.71 11.59
CA LYS A 97 -17.38 -11.76 12.40
C LYS A 97 -18.60 -12.24 11.60
N THR A 98 -18.66 -11.89 10.32
CA THR A 98 -19.81 -12.18 9.45
C THR A 98 -19.73 -13.57 8.82
N PHE A 99 -18.54 -13.95 8.33
CA PHE A 99 -18.32 -15.14 7.51
C PHE A 99 -17.46 -16.21 8.21
N GLY A 100 -16.91 -15.91 9.38
CA GLY A 100 -15.96 -16.79 10.07
C GLY A 100 -14.54 -16.67 9.52
N ILE A 101 -13.68 -17.60 9.95
CA ILE A 101 -12.29 -17.70 9.48
C ILE A 101 -12.26 -18.57 8.24
N ILE A 102 -11.85 -17.98 7.12
CA ILE A 102 -11.70 -18.65 5.83
C ILE A 102 -10.22 -18.61 5.46
N PRO A 103 -9.53 -19.78 5.32
CA PRO A 103 -8.11 -19.84 5.00
C PRO A 103 -7.75 -19.06 3.73
N GLY A 104 -6.70 -18.25 3.80
CA GLY A 104 -6.22 -17.40 2.71
C GLY A 104 -7.08 -16.16 2.41
N ILE A 105 -8.23 -15.98 3.11
CA ILE A 105 -9.13 -14.85 2.88
C ILE A 105 -9.29 -14.03 4.15
N THR A 106 -9.86 -14.62 5.21
CA THR A 106 -10.12 -13.90 6.47
C THR A 106 -9.27 -14.38 7.65
N ASP A 107 -8.35 -15.30 7.46
CA ASP A 107 -7.51 -15.87 8.52
C ASP A 107 -6.42 -14.93 9.04
N LYS A 108 -6.00 -13.94 8.25
CA LYS A 108 -5.07 -12.87 8.66
C LYS A 108 -5.81 -11.73 9.38
N ASP A 109 -5.07 -10.89 10.12
CA ASP A 109 -5.64 -9.70 10.78
C ASP A 109 -5.63 -8.44 9.90
N TYR A 110 -5.36 -8.62 8.61
CA TYR A 110 -5.36 -7.58 7.59
C TYR A 110 -5.72 -8.17 6.23
N TYR A 111 -6.21 -7.33 5.33
CA TYR A 111 -6.26 -7.62 3.89
C TYR A 111 -5.05 -7.02 3.20
N THR A 112 -4.60 -7.67 2.15
CA THR A 112 -3.53 -7.16 1.27
C THR A 112 -3.96 -5.81 0.68
N ASN A 113 -3.05 -4.85 0.67
CA ASN A 113 -3.33 -3.54 0.08
C ASN A 113 -3.49 -3.65 -1.43
N SER A 114 -4.51 -2.98 -1.96
CA SER A 114 -4.76 -2.77 -3.39
C SER A 114 -4.42 -3.99 -4.27
N SER A 115 -3.58 -3.78 -5.28
CA SER A 115 -3.12 -4.76 -6.28
C SER A 115 -1.82 -5.47 -5.90
N HIS A 116 -1.34 -5.30 -4.66
CA HIS A 116 -0.12 -5.99 -4.22
C HIS A 116 -0.27 -7.50 -4.12
N ILE A 117 0.84 -8.20 -4.36
CA ILE A 117 1.01 -9.58 -3.90
C ILE A 117 1.02 -9.59 -2.37
N PRO A 118 0.44 -10.61 -1.70
CA PRO A 118 0.48 -10.71 -0.25
C PRO A 118 1.90 -10.61 0.31
N VAL A 119 2.08 -9.81 1.35
CA VAL A 119 3.40 -9.51 1.94
C VAL A 119 4.14 -10.72 2.49
N TYR A 120 3.43 -11.82 2.73
CA TYR A 120 3.98 -13.09 3.18
C TYR A 120 4.39 -14.02 2.02
N TYR A 121 4.08 -13.66 0.77
CA TYR A 121 4.41 -14.48 -0.39
C TYR A 121 5.86 -14.26 -0.81
N LYS A 122 6.67 -15.31 -0.74
CA LYS A 122 8.08 -15.25 -1.12
C LYS A 122 8.22 -15.22 -2.63
N CYS A 123 8.80 -14.18 -3.14
CA CYS A 123 9.09 -14.01 -4.57
C CYS A 123 10.29 -13.09 -4.76
N THR A 124 10.87 -13.13 -5.96
CA THR A 124 11.91 -12.18 -6.35
C THR A 124 11.34 -10.81 -6.62
N PRO A 125 12.13 -9.72 -6.52
CA PRO A 125 11.70 -8.38 -6.94
C PRO A 125 11.19 -8.34 -8.38
N GLU A 126 11.81 -9.10 -9.28
CA GLU A 126 11.39 -9.19 -10.68
C GLU A 126 10.01 -9.83 -10.84
N HIS A 127 9.75 -10.94 -10.14
CA HIS A 127 8.43 -11.59 -10.19
C HIS A 127 7.35 -10.61 -9.67
N LYS A 128 7.64 -9.95 -8.55
CA LYS A 128 6.72 -8.95 -7.98
C LYS A 128 6.45 -7.80 -8.96
N ALA A 129 7.48 -7.22 -9.56
CA ALA A 129 7.35 -6.14 -10.54
C ALA A 129 6.54 -6.57 -11.78
N LYS A 130 6.80 -7.78 -12.29
CA LYS A 130 6.07 -8.37 -13.42
C LYS A 130 4.56 -8.51 -13.14
N ILE A 131 4.21 -8.88 -11.91
CA ILE A 131 2.81 -9.09 -11.50
C ILE A 131 2.11 -7.78 -11.16
N GLU A 132 2.74 -6.89 -10.40
CA GLU A 132 2.10 -5.66 -9.90
C GLU A 132 2.12 -4.52 -10.95
N GLY A 133 3.18 -4.38 -11.73
CA GLY A 133 3.32 -3.30 -12.72
C GLY A 133 2.13 -3.13 -13.67
N PRO A 134 1.56 -4.20 -14.26
CA PRO A 134 0.44 -4.08 -15.18
C PRO A 134 -0.85 -3.45 -14.60
N TYR A 135 -1.01 -3.38 -13.28
CA TYR A 135 -2.14 -2.72 -12.63
C TYR A 135 -1.99 -1.18 -12.60
N HIS A 136 -0.76 -0.69 -12.48
CA HIS A 136 -0.45 0.73 -12.24
C HIS A 136 -1.06 1.67 -13.29
N LYS A 137 -1.14 1.24 -14.55
CA LYS A 137 -1.76 2.03 -15.63
C LYS A 137 -3.25 2.35 -15.42
N TYR A 138 -3.93 1.59 -14.56
CA TYR A 138 -5.34 1.81 -14.23
C TYR A 138 -5.53 2.72 -13.00
N GLU A 139 -4.53 2.81 -12.14
CA GLU A 139 -4.57 3.44 -10.82
C GLU A 139 -4.11 4.90 -10.90
N ASN A 140 -4.90 5.75 -11.58
CA ASN A 140 -4.53 7.12 -11.93
C ASN A 140 -4.48 8.11 -10.76
N ALA A 141 -5.02 7.75 -9.58
CA ALA A 141 -4.92 8.56 -8.37
C ALA A 141 -3.72 8.19 -7.49
N GLY A 142 -2.99 7.17 -7.85
CA GLY A 142 -1.76 6.75 -7.18
C GLY A 142 -1.68 5.26 -6.91
N HIS A 143 -0.46 4.79 -7.00
CA HIS A 143 -0.03 3.43 -6.70
C HIS A 143 1.39 3.50 -6.15
N ILE A 144 1.87 2.42 -5.57
CA ILE A 144 3.25 2.31 -5.10
C ILE A 144 3.70 0.86 -5.16
N PHE A 145 4.92 0.65 -5.63
CA PHE A 145 5.59 -0.64 -5.64
C PHE A 145 6.55 -0.73 -4.45
N TYR A 146 6.53 -1.82 -3.70
CA TYR A 146 7.39 -2.03 -2.55
C TYR A 146 8.33 -3.21 -2.76
N VAL A 147 9.62 -2.99 -2.50
CA VAL A 147 10.60 -4.08 -2.38
C VAL A 147 11.16 -4.06 -0.97
N GLU A 148 11.02 -5.18 -0.27
CA GLU A 148 11.63 -5.40 1.05
C GLU A 148 13.01 -6.01 0.85
N ILE A 149 14.07 -5.35 1.30
CA ILE A 149 15.44 -5.85 1.25
C ILE A 149 16.01 -6.02 2.66
N ASP A 150 17.00 -6.89 2.79
CA ASP A 150 17.73 -7.08 4.03
C ASP A 150 18.99 -6.21 4.09
N GLY A 151 19.40 -5.87 5.31
CA GLY A 151 20.63 -5.14 5.57
C GLY A 151 20.58 -3.64 5.24
N ASP A 152 21.75 -3.03 5.14
CA ASP A 152 21.93 -1.61 4.87
C ASP A 152 22.16 -1.36 3.37
N ALA A 153 21.13 -0.84 2.73
CA ALA A 153 21.14 -0.51 1.30
C ALA A 153 22.24 0.51 0.91
N THR A 154 22.75 1.30 1.85
CA THR A 154 23.82 2.27 1.59
C THR A 154 25.13 1.63 1.16
N HIS A 155 25.32 0.35 1.49
CA HIS A 155 26.50 -0.44 1.13
C HIS A 155 26.34 -1.26 -0.16
N ASN A 156 25.14 -1.21 -0.78
CA ASN A 156 24.87 -1.95 -2.04
C ASN A 156 24.02 -1.09 -3.00
N PRO A 157 24.58 -0.02 -3.57
CA PRO A 157 23.87 0.84 -4.51
C PRO A 157 23.46 0.11 -5.79
N GLU A 158 24.20 -0.94 -6.19
CA GLU A 158 23.87 -1.76 -7.36
C GLU A 158 22.51 -2.46 -7.21
N ALA A 159 22.19 -2.95 -6.01
CA ALA A 159 20.87 -3.55 -5.74
C ALA A 159 19.74 -2.53 -5.91
N ILE A 160 19.94 -1.29 -5.48
CA ILE A 160 18.98 -0.21 -5.68
C ILE A 160 18.80 0.09 -7.18
N MET A 161 19.91 0.17 -7.93
CA MET A 161 19.86 0.39 -9.38
C MET A 161 19.11 -0.73 -10.10
N GLN A 162 19.33 -1.99 -9.73
CA GLN A 162 18.59 -3.13 -10.30
C GLN A 162 17.07 -3.00 -10.04
N ILE A 163 16.67 -2.55 -8.86
CA ILE A 163 15.24 -2.32 -8.57
C ILE A 163 14.67 -1.19 -9.45
N VAL A 164 15.43 -0.11 -9.65
CA VAL A 164 15.04 0.98 -10.56
C VAL A 164 14.91 0.48 -12.00
N ASP A 165 15.85 -0.34 -12.47
CA ASP A 165 15.80 -0.95 -13.81
C ASP A 165 14.58 -1.89 -13.97
N LEU A 166 14.20 -2.62 -12.91
CA LEU A 166 12.98 -3.42 -12.89
C LEU A 166 11.73 -2.54 -12.96
N MET A 167 11.72 -1.40 -12.26
CA MET A 167 10.60 -0.47 -12.32
C MET A 167 10.43 0.09 -13.73
N ASP A 168 11.52 0.50 -14.39
CA ASP A 168 11.48 0.95 -15.78
C ASP A 168 10.98 -0.16 -16.71
N LYS A 169 11.56 -1.37 -16.59
CA LYS A 169 11.19 -2.54 -17.41
C LYS A 169 9.69 -2.89 -17.34
N TYR A 170 9.05 -2.71 -16.19
CA TYR A 170 7.65 -3.09 -15.95
C TYR A 170 6.68 -1.90 -15.83
N ASP A 171 7.10 -0.72 -16.31
CA ASP A 171 6.30 0.53 -16.34
C ASP A 171 5.75 0.93 -14.96
N ILE A 172 6.61 0.85 -13.95
CA ILE A 172 6.31 1.20 -12.57
C ILE A 172 6.80 2.62 -12.29
N GLY A 173 5.89 3.60 -12.26
CA GLY A 173 6.24 5.01 -12.11
C GLY A 173 6.60 5.45 -10.68
N TYR A 174 6.24 4.68 -9.66
CA TYR A 174 6.50 5.02 -8.28
C TYR A 174 6.75 3.79 -7.41
N GLY A 175 7.87 3.78 -6.70
CA GLY A 175 8.23 2.65 -5.85
C GLY A 175 9.04 3.05 -4.62
N SER A 176 9.20 2.11 -3.71
CA SER A 176 10.00 2.25 -2.51
C SER A 176 10.79 0.99 -2.21
N VAL A 177 12.04 1.19 -1.91
CA VAL A 177 12.91 0.16 -1.35
C VAL A 177 12.85 0.27 0.17
N ASN A 178 12.32 -0.77 0.81
CA ASN A 178 12.15 -0.82 2.25
C ASN A 178 13.28 -1.63 2.89
N HIS A 179 13.85 -1.13 3.95
CA HIS A 179 14.79 -1.82 4.81
C HIS A 179 14.63 -1.36 6.25
N ASN A 180 15.10 -2.16 7.21
CA ASN A 180 15.09 -1.76 8.61
C ASN A 180 16.03 -0.58 8.85
N ARG A 181 15.61 0.36 9.69
CA ARG A 181 16.50 1.40 10.21
C ARG A 181 16.14 1.68 11.67
N ASN A 182 17.08 1.39 12.55
CA ASN A 182 16.94 1.67 13.97
C ASN A 182 17.82 2.84 14.35
N ARG A 183 17.32 3.63 15.30
CA ARG A 183 18.08 4.72 15.91
C ARG A 183 17.96 4.64 17.42
N CYS A 184 19.08 4.60 18.12
CA CYS A 184 19.10 4.76 19.56
C CYS A 184 18.84 6.22 19.93
N LEU A 185 17.81 6.49 20.70
CA LEU A 185 17.46 7.85 21.15
C LEU A 185 18.39 8.39 22.23
N ASP A 186 19.13 7.50 22.93
CA ASP A 186 20.05 7.92 23.98
C ASP A 186 21.41 8.39 23.44
N CYS A 187 21.95 7.72 22.40
CA CYS A 187 23.29 8.03 21.88
C CYS A 187 23.37 8.34 20.38
N GLY A 188 22.26 8.23 19.66
CA GLY A 188 22.20 8.49 18.22
C GLY A 188 22.79 7.39 17.33
N TYR A 189 23.17 6.22 17.88
CA TYR A 189 23.65 5.10 17.09
C TYR A 189 22.54 4.60 16.13
N GLU A 190 22.92 4.33 14.90
CA GLU A 190 22.01 3.84 13.87
C GLU A 190 22.52 2.52 13.26
N ASN A 191 21.60 1.61 12.96
CA ASN A 191 21.85 0.38 12.20
C ASN A 191 20.62 -0.10 11.44
N ALA A 192 20.78 -1.17 10.64
CA ALA A 192 19.74 -1.80 9.84
C ALA A 192 19.34 -3.20 10.36
N GLU A 193 19.79 -3.59 11.55
CA GLU A 193 19.49 -4.92 12.11
C GLU A 193 17.99 -5.08 12.38
N LYS A 194 17.47 -6.26 12.11
CA LYS A 194 16.10 -6.60 12.44
C LYS A 194 15.97 -6.86 13.95
N ASP A 195 14.88 -6.35 14.55
CA ASP A 195 14.51 -6.59 15.94
C ASP A 195 15.57 -6.13 16.98
N LEU A 196 16.18 -4.96 16.76
CA LEU A 196 17.10 -4.37 17.73
C LEU A 196 16.35 -3.91 18.99
N HIS A 197 16.67 -4.50 20.16
CA HIS A 197 16.06 -4.17 21.44
C HIS A 197 17.01 -3.47 22.42
N GLU A 198 18.30 -3.57 22.20
CA GLU A 198 19.37 -2.97 22.99
C GLU A 198 20.40 -2.34 22.05
N CYS A 199 20.82 -1.12 22.36
CA CYS A 199 21.83 -0.43 21.58
C CYS A 199 23.22 -1.06 21.81
N PRO A 200 23.92 -1.54 20.78
CA PRO A 200 25.26 -2.12 20.94
C PRO A 200 26.32 -1.11 21.36
N ASN A 201 26.05 0.19 21.22
CA ASN A 201 27.01 1.24 21.57
C ASN A 201 26.88 1.72 23.03
N CYS A 202 25.66 1.92 23.54
CA CYS A 202 25.45 2.50 24.88
C CYS A 202 24.63 1.62 25.81
N HIS A 203 24.20 0.44 25.35
CA HIS A 203 23.33 -0.49 26.06
C HIS A 203 21.97 0.09 26.48
N GLY A 204 21.55 1.22 25.89
CA GLY A 204 20.24 1.81 26.08
C GLY A 204 19.15 1.02 25.35
N HIS A 205 17.94 1.05 25.89
CA HIS A 205 16.78 0.35 25.32
C HIS A 205 15.78 1.28 24.61
N HIS A 206 16.10 2.57 24.51
CA HIS A 206 15.27 3.54 23.78
C HIS A 206 15.58 3.50 22.29
N ILE A 207 15.07 2.47 21.62
CA ILE A 207 15.27 2.25 20.20
C ILE A 207 14.03 2.73 19.43
N ASP A 208 14.24 3.61 18.48
CA ASP A 208 13.23 4.01 17.49
C ASP A 208 13.46 3.22 16.19
N THR A 209 12.48 2.44 15.80
CA THR A 209 12.53 1.64 14.56
C THR A 209 11.76 2.35 13.49
N LEU A 210 12.47 2.87 12.50
CA LEU A 210 11.89 3.54 11.35
C LEU A 210 11.46 2.49 10.33
N GLN A 211 10.17 2.41 10.12
CA GLN A 211 9.54 1.51 9.15
C GLN A 211 8.50 2.25 8.32
N ARG A 212 8.36 1.82 7.07
CA ARG A 212 7.31 2.33 6.23
C ARG A 212 6.01 1.61 6.55
N ILE A 213 4.96 2.35 6.91
CA ILE A 213 3.66 1.75 7.22
C ILE A 213 2.96 1.30 5.93
N THR A 214 2.67 2.23 5.04
CA THR A 214 2.13 1.97 3.70
C THR A 214 2.59 3.09 2.76
N GLY A 215 1.92 4.23 2.77
CA GLY A 215 2.23 5.36 1.90
C GLY A 215 3.32 6.29 2.41
N TYR A 216 3.70 6.24 3.69
CA TYR A 216 4.68 7.14 4.29
C TYR A 216 5.41 6.52 5.50
N LEU A 217 6.53 7.13 5.85
CA LEU A 217 7.33 6.74 7.00
C LEU A 217 6.68 7.22 8.30
N VAL A 218 6.65 6.32 9.28
CA VAL A 218 6.25 6.64 10.66
C VAL A 218 7.39 6.23 11.58
N GLY A 219 7.88 7.15 12.41
CA GLY A 219 9.06 6.98 13.21
C GLY A 219 9.03 5.74 14.08
N THR A 220 7.99 5.51 14.88
CA THR A 220 7.93 4.33 15.76
C THR A 220 6.73 3.46 15.44
N THR A 221 6.95 2.15 15.42
CA THR A 221 5.90 1.13 15.23
C THR A 221 4.91 1.07 16.40
N ASN A 222 5.22 1.63 17.55
CA ASN A 222 4.36 1.65 18.74
C ASN A 222 3.01 2.35 18.53
N ARG A 223 2.91 3.18 17.49
CA ARG A 223 1.67 3.89 17.13
C ARG A 223 0.87 3.21 16.03
N TRP A 224 1.36 2.09 15.52
CA TRP A 224 0.68 1.36 14.47
C TRP A 224 -0.52 0.60 15.01
N ASN A 225 -1.57 0.49 14.21
CA ASN A 225 -2.72 -0.35 14.56
C ASN A 225 -2.37 -1.85 14.45
N SER A 226 -3.20 -2.68 15.10
CA SER A 226 -2.95 -4.13 15.19
C SER A 226 -2.86 -4.82 13.82
N GLY A 227 -3.65 -4.39 12.84
CA GLY A 227 -3.59 -4.95 11.49
C GLY A 227 -2.27 -4.66 10.79
N LYS A 228 -1.72 -3.44 10.94
CA LYS A 228 -0.41 -3.09 10.37
C LYS A 228 0.75 -3.75 11.11
N LEU A 229 0.64 -3.95 12.41
CA LEU A 229 1.63 -4.74 13.16
C LEU A 229 1.62 -6.21 12.75
N ALA A 230 0.44 -6.78 12.47
CA ALA A 230 0.33 -8.15 11.96
C ALA A 230 0.92 -8.26 10.53
N GLU A 231 0.63 -7.29 9.66
CA GLU A 231 1.22 -7.23 8.31
C GLU A 231 2.74 -7.13 8.37
N LEU A 232 3.29 -6.26 9.23
CA LEU A 232 4.74 -6.09 9.38
C LEU A 232 5.45 -7.38 9.78
N LYS A 233 4.85 -8.17 10.68
CA LYS A 233 5.39 -9.47 11.11
C LYS A 233 5.42 -10.50 9.97
N ASP A 234 4.46 -10.40 9.05
CA ASP A 234 4.33 -11.32 7.94
C ASP A 234 5.17 -10.92 6.71
N ARG A 235 5.73 -9.69 6.67
CA ARG A 235 6.55 -9.23 5.55
C ARG A 235 7.79 -10.10 5.36
N VAL A 236 7.98 -10.55 4.14
CA VAL A 236 9.16 -11.33 3.72
C VAL A 236 10.10 -10.45 2.93
N ILE A 237 11.38 -10.79 2.96
CA ILE A 237 12.41 -10.20 2.13
C ILE A 237 12.25 -10.73 0.70
N HIS A 238 12.46 -9.87 -0.29
CA HIS A 238 12.46 -10.22 -1.70
C HIS A 238 13.90 -10.46 -2.15
N GLU A 239 14.23 -11.73 -2.46
CA GLU A 239 15.54 -12.22 -2.86
C GLU A 239 15.56 -12.67 -4.33
#